data_d177146fb6bd27c90617f9ec35fe2009
#
_entry.id   d177146fb6bd27c90617f9ec35fe2009
#
_cell.length_a   1.000
_cell.length_b   1.000
_cell.length_c   1.000
_cell.angle_alpha   90.00
_cell.angle_beta   90.00
_cell.angle_gamma   90.00
#
_symmetry.space_group_name_H-M   'P 1'
#
loop_
_entity.id
_entity.type
_entity.pdbx_description
1 polymer ?
#
loop_
_entity_poly.entity_id
_entity_poly.type
_entity_poly.pdbx_seq_one_letter_code
_entity_poly.pdbx_strand_id
1 'polypeptide(L)'
;MKIDRLIGILSVLLQEETVTAPELAERFEVSRRTINRDIDDLLYAGIPIRTTQGVGGGISIADGYKMDRTILTSKDMQMILAGLRSLDSVSGSSYYSQLMEKIQTGSSEFISGRDSILIDLSSWYRDSLAPKISTIQDAIENRHHVTFTYYGPKGESNRKIEPYYIVFKWSSWYVYGWCLKRKDYRLFKLNRMDKVKESKKEFICRNVPVPELSSGLNHPQNIILKALYDPDMKWRLVEEFGPDCYEVQQDGRLLLIRDYVDIDNLTMWMLTFGDKAEVIEPQEVRDKLMKTAEAMIEKYGGIKE
;
A
#
# COMPACT_ATOMS: atom_id res chain seq x y z
N MET A 1 4.32 -10.94 -10.74
CA MET A 1 4.59 -9.46 -10.82
C MET A 1 5.99 -9.22 -11.40
N LYS A 2 6.29 -8.00 -11.92
CA LYS A 2 7.59 -7.68 -12.55
C LYS A 2 8.77 -7.90 -11.59
N ILE A 3 8.65 -7.46 -10.34
CA ILE A 3 9.72 -7.57 -9.33
C ILE A 3 10.07 -9.03 -9.04
N ASP A 4 9.08 -9.90 -8.90
CA ASP A 4 9.30 -11.32 -8.62
C ASP A 4 10.05 -12.00 -9.76
N ARG A 5 9.73 -11.60 -11.00
CA ARG A 5 10.40 -12.09 -12.19
C ARG A 5 11.83 -11.58 -12.27
N LEU A 6 12.10 -10.31 -11.95
CA LEU A 6 13.47 -9.76 -11.91
C LEU A 6 14.34 -10.50 -10.89
N ILE A 7 13.82 -10.76 -9.68
CA ILE A 7 14.52 -11.53 -8.64
C ILE A 7 14.74 -12.98 -9.11
N GLY A 8 13.72 -13.59 -9.71
CA GLY A 8 13.82 -14.94 -10.25
C GLY A 8 14.85 -15.05 -11.38
N ILE A 9 14.88 -14.11 -12.33
CA ILE A 9 15.88 -14.04 -13.40
C ILE A 9 17.29 -13.90 -12.80
N LEU A 10 17.47 -12.99 -11.84
CA LEU A 10 18.75 -12.78 -11.17
C LEU A 10 19.22 -14.06 -10.45
N SER A 11 18.30 -14.76 -9.76
CA SER A 11 18.61 -16.04 -9.10
C SER A 11 19.09 -17.11 -10.08
N VAL A 12 18.46 -17.21 -11.24
CA VAL A 12 18.86 -18.15 -12.31
C VAL A 12 20.25 -17.79 -12.84
N LEU A 13 20.50 -16.51 -13.15
CA LEU A 13 21.79 -16.05 -13.66
C LEU A 13 22.95 -16.19 -12.64
N LEU A 14 22.64 -16.26 -11.36
CA LEU A 14 23.63 -16.51 -10.30
C LEU A 14 23.97 -18.00 -10.14
N GLN A 15 23.07 -18.90 -10.58
CA GLN A 15 23.20 -20.33 -10.43
C GLN A 15 23.75 -21.00 -11.71
N GLU A 16 23.38 -20.48 -12.86
CA GLU A 16 23.74 -21.04 -14.17
C GLU A 16 24.76 -20.13 -14.86
N GLU A 17 25.82 -20.73 -15.44
CA GLU A 17 26.87 -19.94 -16.10
C GLU A 17 26.36 -19.13 -17.28
N THR A 18 25.37 -19.65 -18.03
CA THR A 18 24.77 -18.98 -19.18
C THR A 18 23.37 -19.54 -19.43
N VAL A 19 22.37 -18.65 -19.60
CA VAL A 19 20.97 -18.99 -19.90
C VAL A 19 20.51 -18.19 -21.08
N THR A 20 19.70 -18.78 -21.97
CA THR A 20 19.17 -18.05 -23.13
C THR A 20 17.86 -17.32 -22.83
N ALA A 21 17.59 -16.25 -23.57
CA ALA A 21 16.31 -15.51 -23.43
C ALA A 21 15.08 -16.40 -23.71
N PRO A 22 15.09 -17.37 -24.65
CA PRO A 22 14.02 -18.36 -24.79
C PRO A 22 13.77 -19.20 -23.55
N GLU A 23 14.82 -19.74 -22.92
CA GLU A 23 14.71 -20.56 -21.71
C GLU A 23 14.13 -19.75 -20.53
N LEU A 24 14.59 -18.51 -20.36
CA LEU A 24 14.01 -17.63 -19.36
C LEU A 24 12.54 -17.31 -19.67
N ALA A 25 12.20 -17.09 -20.95
CA ALA A 25 10.83 -16.81 -21.36
C ALA A 25 9.89 -17.99 -21.07
N GLU A 26 10.34 -19.23 -21.31
CA GLU A 26 9.60 -20.45 -20.99
C GLU A 26 9.48 -20.64 -19.47
N ARG A 27 10.58 -20.47 -18.72
CA ARG A 27 10.64 -20.69 -17.26
C ARG A 27 9.75 -19.70 -16.48
N PHE A 28 9.63 -18.48 -16.98
CA PHE A 28 8.82 -17.43 -16.35
C PHE A 28 7.46 -17.18 -17.04
N GLU A 29 7.10 -17.99 -18.03
CA GLU A 29 5.84 -17.95 -18.77
C GLU A 29 5.53 -16.55 -19.38
N VAL A 30 6.57 -15.89 -19.94
CA VAL A 30 6.48 -14.58 -20.56
C VAL A 30 7.11 -14.56 -21.96
N SER A 31 6.87 -13.48 -22.70
CA SER A 31 7.49 -13.31 -24.02
C SER A 31 9.00 -13.01 -23.91
N ARG A 32 9.78 -13.39 -24.93
CA ARG A 32 11.21 -13.02 -25.05
C ARG A 32 11.42 -11.49 -24.96
N ARG A 33 10.48 -10.72 -25.49
CA ARG A 33 10.49 -9.24 -25.41
C ARG A 33 10.43 -8.78 -23.96
N THR A 34 9.62 -9.45 -23.13
CA THR A 34 9.50 -9.16 -21.70
C THR A 34 10.82 -9.48 -20.99
N ILE A 35 11.43 -10.65 -21.28
CA ILE A 35 12.73 -11.02 -20.70
C ILE A 35 13.82 -10.00 -21.07
N ASN A 36 13.93 -9.60 -22.34
CA ASN A 36 14.93 -8.61 -22.75
C ASN A 36 14.77 -7.29 -22.00
N ARG A 37 13.53 -6.83 -21.83
CA ARG A 37 13.24 -5.62 -21.04
C ARG A 37 13.63 -5.80 -19.56
N ASP A 38 13.37 -6.95 -19.00
CA ASP A 38 13.75 -7.24 -17.61
C ASP A 38 15.27 -7.30 -17.44
N ILE A 39 16.00 -7.82 -18.43
CA ILE A 39 17.48 -7.79 -18.47
C ILE A 39 17.99 -6.34 -18.55
N ASP A 40 17.37 -5.48 -19.38
CA ASP A 40 17.71 -4.07 -19.44
C ASP A 40 17.48 -3.39 -18.08
N ASP A 41 16.37 -3.67 -17.40
CA ASP A 41 16.07 -3.13 -16.08
C ASP A 41 17.10 -3.57 -15.03
N LEU A 42 17.56 -4.83 -15.06
CA LEU A 42 18.63 -5.34 -14.19
C LEU A 42 19.97 -4.65 -14.47
N LEU A 43 20.29 -4.42 -15.76
CA LEU A 43 21.48 -3.67 -16.18
C LEU A 43 21.42 -2.21 -15.65
N TYR A 44 20.26 -1.54 -15.79
CA TYR A 44 20.06 -0.20 -15.23
C TYR A 44 20.16 -0.17 -13.69
N ALA A 45 19.80 -1.28 -13.04
CA ALA A 45 19.98 -1.46 -11.59
C ALA A 45 21.44 -1.72 -11.18
N GLY A 46 22.38 -1.76 -12.14
CA GLY A 46 23.81 -1.93 -11.87
C GLY A 46 24.28 -3.38 -11.82
N ILE A 47 23.44 -4.36 -12.21
CA ILE A 47 23.84 -5.75 -12.31
C ILE A 47 24.64 -5.93 -13.62
N PRO A 48 25.92 -6.35 -13.58
CA PRO A 48 26.75 -6.47 -14.76
C PRO A 48 26.41 -7.76 -15.54
N ILE A 49 25.37 -7.67 -16.34
CA ILE A 49 24.92 -8.77 -17.22
C ILE A 49 25.63 -8.67 -18.58
N ARG A 50 26.10 -9.78 -19.08
CA ARG A 50 26.62 -9.93 -20.45
C ARG A 50 25.63 -10.69 -21.31
N THR A 51 25.40 -10.21 -22.52
CA THR A 51 24.61 -10.91 -23.54
C THR A 51 25.50 -11.21 -24.72
N THR A 52 25.71 -12.50 -25.02
CA THR A 52 26.50 -12.97 -26.15
C THR A 52 25.58 -13.58 -27.20
N GLN A 53 25.82 -13.25 -28.50
CA GLN A 53 25.05 -13.79 -29.62
C GLN A 53 25.82 -14.95 -30.28
N GLY A 54 25.09 -15.93 -30.82
CA GLY A 54 25.66 -17.05 -31.60
C GLY A 54 25.45 -18.40 -30.97
N VAL A 55 26.06 -19.42 -31.59
CA VAL A 55 26.00 -20.81 -31.08
C VAL A 55 26.78 -20.90 -29.77
N GLY A 56 26.08 -21.22 -28.67
CA GLY A 56 26.64 -21.22 -27.33
C GLY A 56 26.56 -19.85 -26.63
N GLY A 57 25.93 -18.84 -27.26
CA GLY A 57 25.66 -17.54 -26.66
C GLY A 57 24.43 -17.56 -25.71
N GLY A 58 24.35 -16.58 -24.86
CA GLY A 58 23.23 -16.40 -23.90
C GLY A 58 23.43 -15.19 -23.02
N ILE A 59 22.73 -15.19 -21.94
CA ILE A 59 22.71 -14.15 -20.89
C ILE A 59 23.47 -14.74 -19.70
N SER A 60 24.49 -14.03 -19.21
CA SER A 60 25.31 -14.45 -18.06
C SER A 60 25.66 -13.22 -17.20
N ILE A 61 26.07 -13.46 -15.99
CA ILE A 61 26.69 -12.41 -15.17
C ILE A 61 28.18 -12.31 -15.57
N ALA A 62 28.71 -11.09 -15.63
CA ALA A 62 30.12 -10.89 -16.02
C ALA A 62 31.08 -11.61 -15.08
N ASP A 63 32.14 -12.21 -15.65
CA ASP A 63 33.16 -12.94 -14.89
C ASP A 63 33.78 -12.07 -13.80
N GLY A 64 33.89 -12.61 -12.59
CA GLY A 64 34.40 -11.90 -11.42
C GLY A 64 33.37 -11.09 -10.66
N TYR A 65 32.17 -10.92 -11.18
CA TYR A 65 31.05 -10.41 -10.38
C TYR A 65 30.49 -11.56 -9.54
N LYS A 66 31.14 -11.83 -8.47
CA LYS A 66 30.48 -12.49 -7.33
C LYS A 66 29.62 -11.41 -6.69
N MET A 67 28.31 -11.52 -6.80
CA MET A 67 27.44 -10.75 -5.91
C MET A 67 27.93 -11.12 -4.51
N ASP A 68 28.59 -10.15 -3.88
CA ASP A 68 29.15 -10.37 -2.55
C ASP A 68 28.00 -10.87 -1.70
N ARG A 69 28.07 -12.11 -1.20
CA ARG A 69 27.04 -12.71 -0.33
C ARG A 69 26.78 -11.83 0.90
N THR A 70 27.63 -10.80 1.08
CA THR A 70 27.52 -9.74 2.09
C THR A 70 26.48 -8.68 1.80
N ILE A 71 25.93 -8.54 0.58
CA ILE A 71 24.97 -7.47 0.25
C ILE A 71 23.60 -7.74 0.87
N LEU A 72 23.16 -8.98 0.94
CA LEU A 72 21.92 -9.37 1.59
C LEU A 72 22.22 -10.43 2.66
N THR A 73 22.05 -10.05 3.91
CA THR A 73 22.12 -11.01 5.01
C THR A 73 20.90 -11.95 4.95
N SER A 74 20.99 -13.10 5.63
CA SER A 74 19.81 -13.98 5.77
C SER A 74 18.61 -13.23 6.38
N LYS A 75 18.89 -12.24 7.25
CA LYS A 75 17.87 -11.36 7.85
C LYS A 75 17.24 -10.43 6.80
N ASP A 76 18.04 -9.86 5.91
CA ASP A 76 17.53 -8.98 4.85
C ASP A 76 16.66 -9.78 3.88
N MET A 77 17.09 -11.00 3.52
CA MET A 77 16.29 -11.89 2.67
C MET A 77 14.97 -12.26 3.36
N GLN A 78 14.99 -12.59 4.65
CA GLN A 78 13.76 -12.87 5.41
C GLN A 78 12.80 -11.67 5.43
N MET A 79 13.32 -10.43 5.61
CA MET A 79 12.49 -9.22 5.56
C MET A 79 11.90 -8.98 4.17
N ILE A 80 12.67 -9.19 3.10
CA ILE A 80 12.17 -9.10 1.73
C ILE A 80 11.07 -10.14 1.48
N LEU A 81 11.32 -11.38 1.90
CA LEU A 81 10.37 -12.48 1.76
C LEU A 81 9.09 -12.25 2.57
N ALA A 82 9.19 -11.71 3.80
CA ALA A 82 8.03 -11.33 4.61
C ALA A 82 7.21 -10.21 3.93
N GLY A 83 7.88 -9.23 3.32
CA GLY A 83 7.22 -8.18 2.53
C GLY A 83 6.48 -8.72 1.31
N LEU A 84 7.08 -9.65 0.56
CA LEU A 84 6.44 -10.30 -0.58
C LEU A 84 5.26 -11.18 -0.17
N ARG A 85 5.39 -11.95 0.93
CA ARG A 85 4.31 -12.76 1.49
C ARG A 85 3.11 -11.91 1.91
N SER A 86 3.37 -10.69 2.41
CA SER A 86 2.31 -9.75 2.79
C SER A 86 1.47 -9.29 1.59
N LEU A 87 2.06 -9.17 0.41
CA LEU A 87 1.34 -8.83 -0.81
C LEU A 87 0.43 -9.98 -1.28
N ASP A 88 0.86 -11.24 -1.16
CA ASP A 88 0.02 -12.40 -1.47
C ASP A 88 -1.21 -12.50 -0.55
N SER A 89 -1.06 -12.09 0.72
CA SER A 89 -2.20 -12.10 1.66
C SER A 89 -3.36 -11.24 1.19
N VAL A 90 -3.09 -10.24 0.36
CA VAL A 90 -4.08 -9.26 -0.13
C VAL A 90 -4.53 -9.54 -1.54
N SER A 91 -3.60 -9.88 -2.46
CA SER A 91 -3.93 -10.10 -3.86
C SER A 91 -4.68 -11.42 -4.09
N GLY A 92 -4.64 -12.33 -3.11
CA GLY A 92 -5.17 -13.69 -3.27
C GLY A 92 -4.34 -14.53 -4.24
N SER A 93 -3.19 -13.99 -4.71
CA SER A 93 -2.26 -14.70 -5.58
C SER A 93 -1.40 -15.67 -4.76
N SER A 94 -0.87 -16.67 -5.43
CA SER A 94 0.10 -17.62 -4.86
C SER A 94 1.51 -17.38 -5.41
N TYR A 95 1.79 -16.18 -5.93
CA TYR A 95 3.05 -15.86 -6.58
C TYR A 95 4.24 -16.02 -5.63
N TYR A 96 4.11 -15.59 -4.38
CA TYR A 96 5.15 -15.81 -3.38
C TYR A 96 5.40 -17.30 -3.15
N SER A 97 4.34 -18.09 -2.98
CA SER A 97 4.45 -19.53 -2.76
C SER A 97 5.12 -20.23 -3.95
N GLN A 98 4.76 -19.84 -5.18
CA GLN A 98 5.41 -20.32 -6.40
C GLN A 98 6.87 -19.87 -6.51
N LEU A 99 7.19 -18.64 -6.14
CA LEU A 99 8.56 -18.14 -6.13
C LEU A 99 9.41 -18.89 -5.10
N MET A 100 8.86 -19.11 -3.90
CA MET A 100 9.53 -19.87 -2.85
C MET A 100 9.79 -21.31 -3.24
N GLU A 101 8.83 -21.98 -3.91
CA GLU A 101 9.01 -23.33 -4.42
C GLU A 101 10.14 -23.38 -5.46
N LYS A 102 10.22 -22.38 -6.35
CA LYS A 102 11.30 -22.24 -7.34
C LYS A 102 12.68 -21.94 -6.71
N ILE A 103 12.73 -21.19 -5.62
CA ILE A 103 13.98 -20.87 -4.90
C ILE A 103 14.42 -22.06 -4.02
N GLN A 104 13.50 -22.78 -3.37
CA GLN A 104 13.82 -23.94 -2.52
C GLN A 104 14.41 -25.11 -3.28
N THR A 105 14.11 -25.27 -4.56
CA THR A 105 14.71 -26.30 -5.40
C THR A 105 16.20 -26.06 -5.71
N GLY A 106 16.73 -24.85 -5.43
CA GLY A 106 18.09 -24.43 -5.75
C GLY A 106 19.10 -24.34 -4.59
N SER A 107 18.68 -24.18 -3.34
CA SER A 107 19.63 -24.11 -2.21
C SER A 107 18.92 -24.21 -0.85
N SER A 108 19.07 -25.35 -0.21
CA SER A 108 18.43 -25.69 1.07
C SER A 108 18.98 -24.96 2.31
N GLU A 109 20.07 -24.23 2.21
CA GLU A 109 20.74 -23.59 3.37
C GLU A 109 20.25 -22.17 3.71
N PHE A 110 19.57 -21.49 2.80
CA PHE A 110 19.21 -20.06 2.99
C PHE A 110 17.86 -19.80 3.70
N ILE A 111 17.04 -20.84 3.93
CA ILE A 111 15.62 -20.63 4.33
C ILE A 111 15.28 -21.31 5.67
N SER A 112 16.23 -21.83 6.41
CA SER A 112 15.98 -22.47 7.72
C SER A 112 15.95 -21.47 8.88
N GLY A 113 15.27 -20.34 8.72
CA GLY A 113 14.97 -19.40 9.80
C GLY A 113 13.49 -19.46 10.16
N ARG A 114 13.15 -19.55 11.45
CA ARG A 114 11.77 -19.32 11.90
C ARG A 114 11.40 -17.88 11.54
N ASP A 115 10.38 -17.70 10.69
CA ASP A 115 9.83 -16.38 10.39
C ASP A 115 9.42 -15.70 11.72
N SER A 116 10.18 -14.72 12.16
CA SER A 116 9.89 -13.96 13.38
C SER A 116 8.91 -12.80 13.13
N ILE A 117 8.66 -12.47 11.87
CA ILE A 117 7.76 -11.40 11.46
C ILE A 117 6.75 -11.97 10.47
N LEU A 118 5.47 -11.87 10.82
CA LEU A 118 4.36 -12.21 9.95
C LEU A 118 3.55 -10.95 9.71
N ILE A 119 3.47 -10.52 8.43
CA ILE A 119 2.71 -9.34 8.03
C ILE A 119 1.48 -9.83 7.28
N ASP A 120 0.31 -9.62 7.85
CA ASP A 120 -0.98 -9.85 7.21
C ASP A 120 -1.59 -8.50 6.82
N LEU A 121 -1.59 -8.20 5.53
CA LEU A 121 -2.22 -7.01 4.96
C LEU A 121 -3.66 -7.28 4.51
N SER A 122 -4.18 -8.51 4.75
CA SER A 122 -5.56 -8.82 4.45
C SER A 122 -6.49 -7.98 5.33
N SER A 123 -7.65 -7.69 4.80
CA SER A 123 -8.73 -7.04 5.56
C SER A 123 -9.92 -7.97 5.62
N TRP A 124 -10.86 -7.69 6.53
CA TRP A 124 -12.18 -8.36 6.58
C TRP A 124 -12.90 -8.37 5.22
N TYR A 125 -12.45 -7.55 4.27
CA TYR A 125 -12.99 -7.40 2.93
C TYR A 125 -12.10 -8.02 1.85
N ARG A 126 -11.25 -8.99 2.19
CA ARG A 126 -10.28 -9.62 1.26
C ARG A 126 -10.92 -10.03 -0.06
N ASP A 127 -12.06 -10.74 0.01
CA ASP A 127 -12.76 -11.26 -1.17
C ASP A 127 -13.24 -10.14 -2.12
N SER A 128 -13.51 -8.95 -1.59
CA SER A 128 -13.91 -7.80 -2.39
C SER A 128 -12.73 -6.93 -2.86
N LEU A 129 -11.57 -7.01 -2.20
CA LEU A 129 -10.39 -6.20 -2.51
C LEU A 129 -9.49 -6.85 -3.55
N ALA A 130 -9.25 -8.16 -3.46
CA ALA A 130 -8.35 -8.87 -4.34
C ALA A 130 -8.70 -8.69 -5.84
N PRO A 131 -9.97 -8.85 -6.29
CA PRO A 131 -10.33 -8.59 -7.68
C PRO A 131 -10.11 -7.14 -8.12
N LYS A 132 -10.33 -6.17 -7.22
CA LYS A 132 -10.11 -4.75 -7.52
C LYS A 132 -8.63 -4.46 -7.70
N ILE A 133 -7.79 -5.01 -6.82
CA ILE A 133 -6.33 -4.87 -6.88
C ILE A 133 -5.81 -5.44 -8.19
N SER A 134 -6.19 -6.68 -8.55
CA SER A 134 -5.80 -7.30 -9.81
C SER A 134 -6.20 -6.46 -11.01
N THR A 135 -7.48 -6.06 -11.12
CA THR A 135 -7.95 -5.22 -12.22
C THR A 135 -7.19 -3.89 -12.34
N ILE A 136 -6.85 -3.27 -11.21
CA ILE A 136 -6.11 -2.01 -11.20
C ILE A 136 -4.64 -2.24 -11.57
N GLN A 137 -4.01 -3.34 -11.13
CA GLN A 137 -2.65 -3.70 -11.50
C GLN A 137 -2.54 -3.94 -13.00
N ASP A 138 -3.44 -4.74 -13.57
CA ASP A 138 -3.51 -4.98 -15.02
C ASP A 138 -3.66 -3.66 -15.79
N ALA A 139 -4.52 -2.77 -15.30
CA ALA A 139 -4.73 -1.46 -15.92
C ALA A 139 -3.50 -0.54 -15.82
N ILE A 140 -2.72 -0.60 -14.74
CA ILE A 140 -1.46 0.13 -14.60
C ILE A 140 -0.42 -0.41 -15.58
N GLU A 141 -0.26 -1.73 -15.65
CA GLU A 141 0.72 -2.38 -16.53
C GLU A 141 0.42 -2.12 -18.02
N ASN A 142 -0.85 -2.17 -18.40
CA ASN A 142 -1.32 -1.94 -19.77
C ASN A 142 -1.54 -0.46 -20.10
N ARG A 143 -1.39 0.45 -19.13
CA ARG A 143 -1.71 1.89 -19.28
C ARG A 143 -3.16 2.15 -19.68
N HIS A 144 -4.08 1.36 -19.15
CA HIS A 144 -5.50 1.47 -19.40
C HIS A 144 -6.20 2.30 -18.33
N HIS A 145 -7.23 3.05 -18.73
CA HIS A 145 -8.07 3.75 -17.77
C HIS A 145 -8.86 2.78 -16.92
N VAL A 146 -9.12 3.15 -15.67
CA VAL A 146 -10.03 2.45 -14.76
C VAL A 146 -11.29 3.29 -14.55
N THR A 147 -12.45 2.64 -14.62
CA THR A 147 -13.76 3.24 -14.32
C THR A 147 -14.39 2.54 -13.12
N PHE A 148 -15.07 3.30 -12.27
CA PHE A 148 -15.72 2.77 -11.07
C PHE A 148 -16.77 3.73 -10.52
N THR A 149 -17.69 3.22 -9.72
CA THR A 149 -18.56 4.00 -8.84
C THR A 149 -17.82 4.23 -7.53
N TYR A 150 -17.78 5.47 -7.06
CA TYR A 150 -17.11 5.87 -5.82
C TYR A 150 -18.12 6.40 -4.80
N TYR A 151 -18.12 5.80 -3.61
CA TYR A 151 -18.97 6.19 -2.48
C TYR A 151 -18.24 7.22 -1.62
N GLY A 152 -18.64 8.45 -1.71
CA GLY A 152 -18.09 9.55 -0.91
C GLY A 152 -19.06 10.09 0.12
N PRO A 153 -18.65 11.00 1.04
CA PRO A 153 -19.53 11.60 2.04
C PRO A 153 -20.72 12.35 1.42
N LYS A 154 -20.57 12.83 0.17
CA LYS A 154 -21.61 13.57 -0.57
C LYS A 154 -22.43 12.68 -1.52
N GLY A 155 -22.37 11.35 -1.32
CA GLY A 155 -23.07 10.36 -2.16
C GLY A 155 -22.18 9.70 -3.23
N GLU A 156 -22.85 8.99 -4.13
CA GLU A 156 -22.23 8.20 -5.20
C GLU A 156 -21.77 9.07 -6.36
N SER A 157 -20.71 8.65 -7.02
CA SER A 157 -20.24 9.31 -8.23
C SER A 157 -19.41 8.38 -9.10
N ASN A 158 -19.69 8.39 -10.39
CA ASN A 158 -18.86 7.68 -11.36
C ASN A 158 -17.54 8.40 -11.57
N ARG A 159 -16.46 7.63 -11.58
CA ARG A 159 -15.09 8.10 -11.79
C ARG A 159 -14.45 7.34 -12.94
N LYS A 160 -13.56 8.07 -13.62
CA LYS A 160 -12.61 7.51 -14.58
C LYS A 160 -11.25 8.10 -14.27
N ILE A 161 -10.25 7.24 -14.12
CA ILE A 161 -8.89 7.62 -13.75
C ILE A 161 -7.86 7.01 -14.69
N GLU A 162 -6.68 7.63 -14.75
CA GLU A 162 -5.44 7.06 -15.22
C GLU A 162 -4.72 6.54 -13.96
N PRO A 163 -4.69 5.22 -13.71
CA PRO A 163 -4.10 4.68 -12.49
C PRO A 163 -2.58 4.62 -12.61
N TYR A 164 -1.85 4.91 -11.52
CA TYR A 164 -0.39 4.89 -11.50
C TYR A 164 0.20 4.05 -10.38
N TYR A 165 -0.36 4.11 -9.17
CA TYR A 165 0.13 3.36 -8.02
C TYR A 165 -1.01 2.75 -7.21
N ILE A 166 -0.77 1.54 -6.69
CA ILE A 166 -1.55 1.00 -5.59
C ILE A 166 -0.78 1.29 -4.31
N VAL A 167 -1.44 1.87 -3.34
CA VAL A 167 -0.84 2.39 -2.11
C VAL A 167 -1.53 1.78 -0.90
N PHE A 168 -0.76 1.20 0.02
CA PHE A 168 -1.25 0.83 1.34
C PHE A 168 -0.86 1.91 2.33
N LYS A 169 -1.84 2.59 2.92
CA LYS A 169 -1.64 3.67 3.88
C LYS A 169 -2.84 3.74 4.84
N TRP A 170 -2.59 4.10 6.10
CA TRP A 170 -3.63 4.20 7.12
C TRP A 170 -4.50 2.93 7.20
N SER A 171 -3.84 1.77 7.27
CA SER A 171 -4.46 0.44 7.32
C SER A 171 -5.50 0.19 6.21
N SER A 172 -5.32 0.81 5.06
CA SER A 172 -6.25 0.73 3.93
C SER A 172 -5.54 0.78 2.58
N TRP A 173 -6.16 0.16 1.60
CA TRP A 173 -5.69 0.17 0.22
C TRP A 173 -6.30 1.30 -0.58
N TYR A 174 -5.48 1.95 -1.38
CA TYR A 174 -5.83 3.07 -2.25
C TYR A 174 -5.26 2.86 -3.64
N VAL A 175 -5.92 3.44 -4.64
CA VAL A 175 -5.32 3.70 -5.96
C VAL A 175 -5.02 5.19 -6.07
N TYR A 176 -3.78 5.50 -6.44
CA TYR A 176 -3.36 6.86 -6.81
C TYR A 176 -3.42 7.01 -8.32
N GLY A 177 -4.12 8.03 -8.79
CA GLY A 177 -4.31 8.24 -10.22
C GLY A 177 -4.81 9.64 -10.56
N TRP A 178 -4.67 10.00 -11.84
CA TRP A 178 -5.23 11.22 -12.39
C TRP A 178 -6.73 11.07 -12.62
N CYS A 179 -7.51 11.85 -11.91
CA CYS A 179 -8.96 11.85 -12.03
C CYS A 179 -9.41 12.75 -13.20
N LEU A 180 -9.94 12.17 -14.29
CA LEU A 180 -10.35 12.92 -15.48
C LEU A 180 -11.46 13.93 -15.17
N LYS A 181 -12.36 13.61 -14.22
CA LYS A 181 -13.47 14.52 -13.83
C LYS A 181 -12.99 15.74 -13.04
N ARG A 182 -11.96 15.56 -12.18
CA ARG A 182 -11.43 16.63 -11.33
C ARG A 182 -10.20 17.31 -11.91
N LYS A 183 -9.58 16.70 -12.93
CA LYS A 183 -8.32 17.14 -13.54
C LYS A 183 -7.21 17.32 -12.50
N ASP A 184 -7.07 16.31 -11.63
CA ASP A 184 -6.16 16.35 -10.50
C ASP A 184 -5.75 14.93 -10.08
N TYR A 185 -4.56 14.78 -9.46
CA TYR A 185 -4.13 13.52 -8.86
C TYR A 185 -4.84 13.28 -7.54
N ARG A 186 -5.33 12.05 -7.34
CA ARG A 186 -6.11 11.71 -6.16
C ARG A 186 -5.87 10.28 -5.71
N LEU A 187 -5.98 10.09 -4.39
CA LEU A 187 -6.10 8.79 -3.76
C LEU A 187 -7.56 8.39 -3.64
N PHE A 188 -7.90 7.21 -4.15
CA PHE A 188 -9.23 6.61 -4.01
C PHE A 188 -9.13 5.35 -3.16
N LYS A 189 -9.82 5.31 -2.04
CA LYS A 189 -9.87 4.15 -1.14
C LYS A 189 -10.60 3.00 -1.82
N LEU A 190 -9.96 1.82 -1.96
CA LEU A 190 -10.53 0.69 -2.69
C LEU A 190 -11.84 0.18 -2.08
N ASN A 191 -11.98 0.24 -0.74
CA ASN A 191 -13.20 -0.16 -0.04
C ASN A 191 -14.42 0.72 -0.39
N ARG A 192 -14.18 1.93 -0.92
CA ARG A 192 -15.23 2.86 -1.38
C ARG A 192 -15.47 2.79 -2.89
N MET A 193 -14.86 1.84 -3.58
CA MET A 193 -15.02 1.62 -5.01
C MET A 193 -15.92 0.43 -5.28
N ASP A 194 -16.83 0.56 -6.22
CA ASP A 194 -17.65 -0.51 -6.74
C ASP A 194 -17.63 -0.55 -8.26
N LYS A 195 -17.96 -1.69 -8.85
CA LYS A 195 -18.00 -1.90 -10.32
C LYS A 195 -16.71 -1.45 -11.00
N VAL A 196 -15.57 -1.80 -10.39
CA VAL A 196 -14.25 -1.48 -10.95
C VAL A 196 -14.06 -2.24 -12.27
N LYS A 197 -13.76 -1.50 -13.33
CA LYS A 197 -13.56 -2.06 -14.67
C LYS A 197 -12.38 -1.39 -15.34
N GLU A 198 -11.53 -2.20 -15.94
CA GLU A 198 -10.52 -1.75 -16.87
C GLU A 198 -11.19 -1.32 -18.19
N SER A 199 -10.78 -0.19 -18.72
CA SER A 199 -11.19 0.30 -20.03
C SER A 199 -10.06 0.01 -21.02
N LYS A 200 -10.32 -0.67 -22.12
CA LYS A 200 -9.31 -0.95 -23.17
C LYS A 200 -8.72 0.31 -23.84
N LYS A 201 -9.06 1.49 -23.35
CA LYS A 201 -8.54 2.76 -23.87
C LYS A 201 -7.25 3.10 -23.13
N GLU A 202 -6.15 3.12 -23.87
CA GLU A 202 -4.84 3.53 -23.37
C GLU A 202 -4.79 5.03 -23.05
N PHE A 203 -3.92 5.39 -22.13
CA PHE A 203 -3.56 6.78 -21.82
C PHE A 203 -2.05 6.99 -21.98
N ILE A 204 -1.67 8.22 -22.31
CA ILE A 204 -0.27 8.63 -22.36
C ILE A 204 0.17 8.95 -20.93
N CYS A 205 1.24 8.29 -20.47
CA CYS A 205 1.77 8.52 -19.14
C CYS A 205 2.15 9.99 -18.95
N ARG A 206 1.68 10.57 -17.85
CA ARG A 206 2.08 11.90 -17.39
C ARG A 206 3.38 11.80 -16.57
N ASN A 207 4.06 12.91 -16.40
CA ASN A 207 5.08 12.99 -15.35
C ASN A 207 4.37 12.97 -13.99
N VAL A 208 4.37 11.81 -13.33
CA VAL A 208 3.57 11.56 -12.12
C VAL A 208 4.42 11.88 -10.91
N PRO A 209 4.03 12.83 -10.06
CA PRO A 209 4.70 12.99 -8.78
C PRO A 209 4.52 11.71 -7.96
N VAL A 210 5.61 11.22 -7.38
CA VAL A 210 5.52 10.12 -6.40
C VAL A 210 4.61 10.61 -5.27
N PRO A 211 3.54 9.86 -4.92
CA PRO A 211 2.68 10.30 -3.84
C PRO A 211 3.50 10.45 -2.56
N GLU A 212 3.51 11.65 -1.98
CA GLU A 212 4.16 11.90 -0.71
C GLU A 212 3.44 11.08 0.38
N LEU A 213 3.99 9.91 0.67
CA LEU A 213 3.41 9.00 1.67
C LEU A 213 3.65 9.49 3.11
N SER A 214 4.64 10.35 3.30
CA SER A 214 5.05 10.90 4.60
C SER A 214 4.29 12.16 5.03
N SER A 215 3.69 12.89 4.09
CA SER A 215 3.08 14.19 4.38
C SER A 215 1.60 14.07 4.71
N GLY A 216 1.29 13.72 5.94
CA GLY A 216 -0.01 14.05 6.54
C GLY A 216 -0.15 15.54 6.90
N LEU A 217 0.89 16.37 6.68
CA LEU A 217 1.04 17.65 7.36
C LEU A 217 1.10 18.90 6.44
N ASN A 218 1.05 18.75 5.12
CA ASN A 218 1.15 19.90 4.21
C ASN A 218 -0.21 20.29 3.57
N HIS A 219 -1.28 20.32 4.34
CA HIS A 219 -2.47 21.04 3.94
C HIS A 219 -2.51 22.39 4.64
N PRO A 220 -2.89 23.50 3.92
CA PRO A 220 -2.82 24.87 4.43
C PRO A 220 -3.83 25.21 5.52
N GLN A 221 -4.59 24.26 6.06
CA GLN A 221 -5.47 24.45 7.19
C GLN A 221 -5.03 23.55 8.34
N ASN A 222 -4.08 24.06 9.14
CA ASN A 222 -3.74 23.44 10.41
C ASN A 222 -4.84 23.78 11.42
N ILE A 223 -5.74 22.83 11.63
CA ILE A 223 -6.74 22.89 12.69
C ILE A 223 -6.05 22.35 13.94
N ILE A 224 -5.85 23.19 14.94
CA ILE A 224 -5.28 22.75 16.22
C ILE A 224 -6.40 22.18 17.08
N LEU A 225 -6.34 20.90 17.35
CA LEU A 225 -7.18 20.26 18.36
C LEU A 225 -6.52 20.43 19.74
N LYS A 226 -7.28 20.94 20.71
CA LYS A 226 -7.03 20.76 22.14
C LYS A 226 -8.20 20.01 22.73
N ALA A 227 -7.95 18.85 23.30
CA ALA A 227 -8.99 18.04 23.90
C ALA A 227 -8.49 17.36 25.19
N LEU A 228 -9.38 17.24 26.15
CA LEU A 228 -9.17 16.50 27.38
C LEU A 228 -9.82 15.13 27.27
N TYR A 229 -9.13 14.12 27.74
CA TYR A 229 -9.60 12.73 27.74
C TYR A 229 -9.60 12.16 29.14
N ASP A 230 -10.56 11.29 29.42
CA ASP A 230 -10.58 10.53 30.66
C ASP A 230 -9.32 9.63 30.74
N PRO A 231 -8.80 9.33 31.94
CA PRO A 231 -7.59 8.54 32.11
C PRO A 231 -7.68 7.13 31.51
N ASP A 232 -8.86 6.56 31.42
CA ASP A 232 -9.12 5.23 30.82
C ASP A 232 -8.94 5.20 29.29
N MET A 233 -8.88 6.37 28.63
CA MET A 233 -8.57 6.50 27.20
C MET A 233 -7.07 6.53 26.87
N LYS A 234 -6.21 6.46 27.91
CA LYS A 234 -4.75 6.49 27.74
C LYS A 234 -4.23 5.48 26.73
N TRP A 235 -4.70 4.24 26.81
CA TRP A 235 -4.26 3.17 25.92
C TRP A 235 -4.48 3.51 24.44
N ARG A 236 -5.62 4.11 24.14
CA ARG A 236 -5.99 4.48 22.78
C ARG A 236 -5.17 5.66 22.25
N LEU A 237 -4.95 6.67 23.09
CA LEU A 237 -4.08 7.79 22.71
C LEU A 237 -2.65 7.32 22.44
N VAL A 238 -2.13 6.42 23.28
CA VAL A 238 -0.79 5.83 23.11
C VAL A 238 -0.71 4.97 21.84
N GLU A 239 -1.75 4.18 21.56
CA GLU A 239 -1.81 3.35 20.35
C GLU A 239 -1.81 4.20 19.06
N GLU A 240 -2.56 5.32 19.03
CA GLU A 240 -2.69 6.16 17.86
C GLU A 240 -1.52 7.14 17.68
N PHE A 241 -0.94 7.68 18.77
CA PHE A 241 0.00 8.81 18.71
C PHE A 241 1.32 8.59 19.46
N GLY A 242 1.48 7.47 20.16
CA GLY A 242 2.67 7.16 20.96
C GLY A 242 2.58 7.63 22.42
N PRO A 243 3.50 7.19 23.27
CA PRO A 243 3.42 7.36 24.73
C PRO A 243 3.53 8.81 25.22
N ASP A 244 4.19 9.67 24.44
CA ASP A 244 4.47 11.07 24.82
C ASP A 244 3.48 12.06 24.18
N CYS A 245 2.27 11.59 23.77
CA CYS A 245 1.33 12.39 23.01
C CYS A 245 0.46 13.32 23.86
N TYR A 246 0.40 13.17 25.17
CA TYR A 246 -0.48 13.88 26.07
C TYR A 246 0.23 14.42 27.31
N GLU A 247 -0.39 15.40 27.96
CA GLU A 247 0.01 15.92 29.26
C GLU A 247 -1.06 15.59 30.32
N VAL A 248 -0.62 15.07 31.49
CA VAL A 248 -1.53 14.77 32.59
C VAL A 248 -1.86 16.08 33.33
N GLN A 249 -3.14 16.41 33.42
CA GLN A 249 -3.64 17.58 34.11
C GLN A 249 -3.80 17.33 35.63
N GLN A 250 -4.01 18.41 36.41
CA GLN A 250 -4.15 18.31 37.86
C GLN A 250 -5.34 17.46 38.33
N ASP A 251 -6.39 17.38 37.51
CA ASP A 251 -7.59 16.56 37.73
C ASP A 251 -7.42 15.10 37.24
N GLY A 252 -6.24 14.74 36.73
CA GLY A 252 -5.91 13.42 36.20
C GLY A 252 -6.32 13.20 34.74
N ARG A 253 -7.04 14.13 34.11
CA ARG A 253 -7.37 14.03 32.68
C ARG A 253 -6.13 14.22 31.82
N LEU A 254 -6.21 13.72 30.59
CA LEU A 254 -5.12 13.72 29.62
C LEU A 254 -5.36 14.80 28.55
N LEU A 255 -4.51 15.83 28.50
CA LEU A 255 -4.58 16.89 27.50
C LEU A 255 -3.81 16.45 26.26
N LEU A 256 -4.50 16.36 25.12
CA LEU A 256 -3.90 16.14 23.79
C LEU A 256 -3.96 17.45 22.98
N ILE A 257 -2.84 17.83 22.38
CA ILE A 257 -2.75 18.95 21.42
C ILE A 257 -2.18 18.39 20.12
N ARG A 258 -2.95 18.50 19.00
CA ARG A 258 -2.55 17.95 17.72
C ARG A 258 -3.11 18.73 16.54
N ASP A 259 -2.35 18.72 15.43
CA ASP A 259 -2.75 19.32 14.16
C ASP A 259 -3.62 18.37 13.36
N TYR A 260 -4.72 18.89 12.80
CA TYR A 260 -5.62 18.20 11.90
C TYR A 260 -5.87 19.03 10.64
N VAL A 261 -6.34 18.34 9.59
CA VAL A 261 -6.51 18.94 8.25
C VAL A 261 -7.98 19.14 7.90
N ASP A 262 -8.88 18.38 8.50
CA ASP A 262 -10.29 18.29 8.11
C ASP A 262 -11.17 18.24 9.37
N ILE A 263 -12.02 19.24 9.52
CA ILE A 263 -12.94 19.38 10.68
C ILE A 263 -13.96 18.26 10.73
N ASP A 264 -14.48 17.80 9.58
CA ASP A 264 -15.51 16.77 9.55
C ASP A 264 -14.91 15.43 9.96
N ASN A 265 -13.71 15.09 9.48
CA ASN A 265 -12.97 13.91 9.91
C ASN A 265 -12.61 14.00 11.40
N LEU A 266 -12.16 15.15 11.88
CA LEU A 266 -11.88 15.38 13.30
C LEU A 266 -13.12 15.19 14.16
N THR A 267 -14.25 15.77 13.76
CA THR A 267 -15.52 15.61 14.48
C THR A 267 -15.94 14.14 14.56
N MET A 268 -15.86 13.41 13.44
CA MET A 268 -16.19 11.99 13.40
C MET A 268 -15.25 11.15 14.28
N TRP A 269 -13.97 11.48 14.32
CA TRP A 269 -13.01 10.82 15.19
C TRP A 269 -13.30 11.08 16.66
N MET A 270 -13.58 12.33 17.05
CA MET A 270 -13.96 12.69 18.42
C MET A 270 -15.22 11.96 18.88
N LEU A 271 -16.22 11.79 18.03
CA LEU A 271 -17.44 11.03 18.36
C LEU A 271 -17.16 9.58 18.73
N THR A 272 -16.04 9.01 18.30
CA THR A 272 -15.67 7.63 18.66
C THR A 272 -15.22 7.46 20.12
N PHE A 273 -14.97 8.55 20.84
CA PHE A 273 -14.66 8.55 22.26
C PHE A 273 -15.91 8.67 23.15
N GLY A 274 -17.07 8.96 22.54
CA GLY A 274 -18.32 9.12 23.31
C GLY A 274 -18.22 10.27 24.30
N ASP A 275 -18.53 9.97 25.56
CA ASP A 275 -18.48 10.91 26.70
C ASP A 275 -17.09 11.00 27.38
N LYS A 276 -16.11 10.25 26.86
CA LYS A 276 -14.75 10.12 27.42
C LYS A 276 -13.78 11.19 26.94
N ALA A 277 -14.23 12.12 26.10
CA ALA A 277 -13.39 13.18 25.58
C ALA A 277 -14.16 14.51 25.50
N GLU A 278 -13.50 15.58 25.89
CA GLU A 278 -13.99 16.95 25.80
C GLU A 278 -13.09 17.78 24.88
N VAL A 279 -13.64 18.31 23.79
CA VAL A 279 -12.91 19.24 22.92
C VAL A 279 -12.90 20.62 23.59
N ILE A 280 -11.71 21.20 23.78
CA ILE A 280 -11.53 22.58 24.24
C ILE A 280 -11.49 23.51 23.04
N GLU A 281 -10.69 23.18 22.04
CA GLU A 281 -10.53 23.89 20.78
C GLU A 281 -10.46 22.88 19.61
N PRO A 282 -10.96 23.24 18.43
CA PRO A 282 -11.62 24.49 18.06
C PRO A 282 -13.12 24.50 18.40
N GLN A 283 -13.70 25.69 18.56
CA GLN A 283 -15.12 25.87 18.89
C GLN A 283 -16.04 25.25 17.84
N GLU A 284 -15.67 25.28 16.55
CA GLU A 284 -16.48 24.69 15.48
C GLU A 284 -16.69 23.18 15.66
N VAL A 285 -15.70 22.45 16.16
CA VAL A 285 -15.82 21.01 16.45
C VAL A 285 -16.73 20.80 17.65
N ARG A 286 -16.62 21.64 18.71
CA ARG A 286 -17.51 21.59 19.88
C ARG A 286 -18.98 21.76 19.46
N ASP A 287 -19.26 22.75 18.61
CA ASP A 287 -20.62 23.05 18.14
C ASP A 287 -21.19 21.89 17.31
N LYS A 288 -20.37 21.27 16.46
CA LYS A 288 -20.76 20.08 15.68
C LYS A 288 -21.04 18.86 16.56
N LEU A 289 -20.21 18.63 17.58
CA LEU A 289 -20.39 17.54 18.55
C LEU A 289 -21.68 17.76 19.36
N MET A 290 -21.92 18.96 19.88
CA MET A 290 -23.13 19.30 20.61
C MET A 290 -24.39 19.08 19.76
N LYS A 291 -24.40 19.60 18.54
CA LYS A 291 -25.51 19.38 17.60
C LYS A 291 -25.75 17.90 17.28
N THR A 292 -24.67 17.13 17.19
CA THR A 292 -24.78 15.67 16.94
C THR A 292 -25.36 14.97 18.18
N ALA A 293 -24.92 15.35 19.39
CA ALA A 293 -25.43 14.79 20.64
C ALA A 293 -26.93 15.11 20.82
N GLU A 294 -27.36 16.34 20.54
CA GLU A 294 -28.77 16.73 20.56
C GLU A 294 -29.61 15.86 19.59
N ALA A 295 -29.13 15.67 18.36
CA ALA A 295 -29.79 14.79 17.38
C ALA A 295 -29.82 13.32 17.80
N MET A 296 -28.81 12.84 18.55
CA MET A 296 -28.81 11.48 19.13
C MET A 296 -29.86 11.40 20.25
N ILE A 297 -29.93 12.38 21.15
CA ILE A 297 -30.93 12.43 22.22
C ILE A 297 -32.33 12.41 21.62
N GLU A 298 -32.59 13.19 20.58
CA GLU A 298 -33.89 13.23 19.89
C GLU A 298 -34.25 11.84 19.31
N LYS A 299 -33.31 11.17 18.68
CA LYS A 299 -33.50 9.83 18.09
C LYS A 299 -33.76 8.72 19.12
N TYR A 300 -33.01 8.74 20.21
CA TYR A 300 -33.06 7.66 21.21
C TYR A 300 -33.90 8.01 22.43
N GLY A 301 -34.07 9.30 22.75
CA GLY A 301 -34.89 9.75 23.87
C GLY A 301 -36.43 9.67 23.60
N GLY A 302 -36.84 9.47 22.36
CA GLY A 302 -38.25 9.30 21.98
C GLY A 302 -38.82 7.89 22.13
N ILE A 303 -38.01 6.92 22.50
CA ILE A 303 -38.49 5.56 22.84
C ILE A 303 -38.84 5.57 24.34
N LYS A 304 -39.96 6.23 24.68
CA LYS A 304 -40.71 5.89 25.90
C LYS A 304 -41.77 4.88 25.46
N GLU A 305 -41.66 3.66 26.05
CA GLU A 305 -42.70 2.63 25.99
C GLU A 305 -44.13 3.16 26.20
#